data_9230fa08a27eac4d326e6d2de954f762
#
_entry.id   9230fa08a27eac4d326e6d2de954f762
#
_cell.length_a   1.000
_cell.length_b   1.000
_cell.length_c   1.000
_cell.angle_alpha   90.00
_cell.angle_beta   90.00
_cell.angle_gamma   90.00
#
_symmetry.space_group_name_H-M   'P 1'
#
loop_
_entity.id
_entity.type
_entity.pdbx_description
1 polymer ?
#
loop_
_entity_poly.entity_id
_entity_poly.type
_entity_poly.pdbx_seq_one_letter_code
_entity_poly.pdbx_strand_id
1 'polypeptide(L)' 'MRAHRFNHSSMIDRISYDDEGGTLWVSFRQTGKYLYEDVPAAIFEAFCQASSAGTFFNGRVRHHFRCRRDPERRRFGPDA' A
#
# COMPACT_ATOMS: atom_id res chain seq x y z
N MET A 1 8.44 -2.77 -10.89
CA MET A 1 7.44 -2.16 -9.97
C MET A 1 6.06 -2.24 -10.59
N ARG A 2 5.08 -2.72 -9.81
CA ARG A 2 3.71 -2.83 -10.28
C ARG A 2 2.85 -1.88 -9.45
N ALA A 3 1.75 -1.38 -10.05
CA ALA A 3 0.86 -0.46 -9.36
C ALA A 3 -0.58 -0.71 -9.76
N HIS A 4 -1.49 -0.38 -8.86
CA HIS A 4 -2.91 -0.54 -9.11
C HIS A 4 -3.67 0.57 -8.39
N ARG A 5 -4.57 1.23 -9.10
CA ARG A 5 -5.36 2.31 -8.55
C ARG A 5 -6.76 1.83 -8.24
N PHE A 6 -7.29 2.25 -7.09
CA PHE A 6 -8.64 1.91 -6.68
C PHE A 6 -9.54 3.13 -6.87
N ASN A 7 -10.40 3.08 -7.88
CA ASN A 7 -11.24 4.22 -8.20
C ASN A 7 -12.45 4.37 -7.27
N HIS A 8 -12.83 3.29 -6.62
CA HIS A 8 -14.07 3.29 -5.82
C HIS A 8 -13.82 3.12 -4.33
N SER A 9 -12.59 3.16 -3.89
CA SER A 9 -12.29 3.04 -2.47
C SER A 9 -12.24 4.43 -1.83
N SER A 10 -12.94 4.60 -0.73
CA SER A 10 -12.87 5.86 0.01
C SER A 10 -11.63 5.95 0.88
N MET A 11 -10.98 4.83 1.14
CA MET A 11 -9.86 4.75 2.06
C MET A 11 -8.53 4.71 1.34
N ILE A 12 -8.41 3.90 0.30
CA ILE A 12 -7.15 3.65 -0.37
C ILE A 12 -7.19 4.18 -1.80
N ASP A 13 -6.18 4.96 -2.16
CA ASP A 13 -6.06 5.54 -3.48
C ASP A 13 -5.40 4.55 -4.44
N ARG A 14 -4.25 4.00 -4.06
CA ARG A 14 -3.56 3.04 -4.90
C ARG A 14 -2.55 2.25 -4.08
N ILE A 15 -2.07 1.17 -4.71
CA ILE A 15 -1.00 0.36 -4.13
C ILE A 15 0.08 0.18 -5.18
N SER A 16 1.31 -0.03 -4.73
CA SER A 16 2.45 -0.31 -5.60
C SER A 16 3.24 -1.44 -4.98
N TYR A 17 3.91 -2.24 -5.80
CA TYR A 17 4.61 -3.41 -5.29
C TYR A 17 5.95 -3.56 -6.00
N ASP A 18 6.99 -3.80 -5.21
CA ASP A 18 8.33 -4.09 -5.70
C ASP A 18 8.56 -5.59 -5.58
N ASP A 19 8.60 -6.26 -6.73
CA ASP A 19 8.73 -7.71 -6.76
C ASP A 19 10.08 -8.18 -6.22
N GLU A 20 11.11 -7.39 -6.38
CA GLU A 20 12.44 -7.79 -5.92
C GLU A 20 12.59 -7.70 -4.41
N GLY A 21 12.08 -6.62 -3.85
CA GLY A 21 12.23 -6.40 -2.42
C GLY A 21 11.07 -6.91 -1.59
N GLY A 22 9.96 -7.27 -2.23
CA GLY A 22 8.77 -7.68 -1.49
C GLY A 22 8.14 -6.55 -0.72
N THR A 23 8.27 -5.33 -1.23
CA THR A 23 7.75 -4.15 -0.56
C THR A 23 6.43 -3.73 -1.19
N LEU A 24 5.43 -3.53 -0.35
CA LEU A 24 4.12 -3.04 -0.78
C LEU A 24 3.91 -1.63 -0.25
N TRP A 25 3.64 -0.70 -1.14
CA TRP A 25 3.26 0.66 -0.74
C TRP A 25 1.75 0.80 -0.84
N VAL A 26 1.14 1.37 0.19
CA VAL A 26 -0.29 1.64 0.20
C VAL A 26 -0.48 3.13 0.39
N SER A 27 -1.12 3.77 -0.59
CA SER A 27 -1.42 5.20 -0.52
C SER A 27 -2.84 5.38 -0.04
N PHE A 28 -2.97 5.93 1.16
CA PHE A 28 -4.27 6.23 1.75
C PHE A 28 -4.68 7.64 1.35
N ARG A 29 -5.95 7.83 1.06
CA ARG A 29 -6.41 9.11 0.55
C ARG A 29 -6.22 10.26 1.52
N GLN A 30 -6.28 9.97 2.82
CA GLN A 30 -6.21 11.04 3.81
C GLN A 30 -4.94 11.06 4.63
N THR A 31 -4.32 9.92 4.85
CA THR A 31 -3.19 9.85 5.76
C THR A 31 -1.84 9.69 5.09
N GLY A 32 -1.82 9.44 3.79
CA GLY A 32 -0.58 9.37 3.05
C GLY A 32 -0.13 7.95 2.72
N LYS A 33 1.16 7.81 2.50
CA LYS A 33 1.72 6.56 1.98
C LYS A 33 2.48 5.82 3.06
N TYR A 34 2.24 4.51 3.15
CA TYR A 34 2.93 3.62 4.07
C TYR A 34 3.51 2.46 3.28
N LEU A 35 4.60 1.89 3.77
CA LEU A 35 5.15 0.71 3.13
C LEU A 35 5.12 -0.47 4.08
N TYR A 36 4.94 -1.66 3.49
CA TYR A 36 4.87 -2.93 4.21
C TYR A 36 5.95 -3.83 3.67
N GLU A 37 6.71 -4.46 4.56
CA GLU A 37 7.89 -5.24 4.19
C GLU A 37 7.58 -6.72 4.18
N ASP A 38 8.34 -7.44 3.33
CA ASP A 38 8.26 -8.90 3.22
C ASP A 38 6.85 -9.38 2.87
N VAL A 39 6.22 -8.67 1.93
CA VAL A 39 4.88 -9.01 1.47
C VAL A 39 5.00 -9.92 0.25
N PRO A 40 4.38 -11.10 0.28
CA PRO A 40 4.40 -11.98 -0.90
C PRO A 40 3.66 -11.35 -2.08
N ALA A 41 4.13 -11.63 -3.30
CA ALA A 41 3.48 -11.12 -4.50
C ALA A 41 2.01 -11.51 -4.56
N ALA A 42 1.67 -12.70 -4.05
CA ALA A 42 0.29 -13.17 -4.05
C ALA A 42 -0.64 -12.23 -3.29
N ILE A 43 -0.12 -11.59 -2.24
CA ILE A 43 -0.92 -10.63 -1.47
C ILE A 43 -1.22 -9.40 -2.32
N PHE A 44 -0.21 -8.89 -3.05
CA PHE A 44 -0.44 -7.76 -3.93
C PHE A 44 -1.47 -8.12 -5.01
N GLU A 45 -1.34 -9.29 -5.61
CA GLU A 45 -2.26 -9.72 -6.66
C GLU A 45 -3.68 -9.87 -6.14
N ALA A 46 -3.84 -10.45 -4.95
CA ALA A 46 -5.16 -10.59 -4.35
C ALA A 46 -5.73 -9.21 -3.98
N PHE A 47 -4.88 -8.31 -3.56
CA PHE A 47 -5.29 -6.94 -3.22
C PHE A 47 -5.88 -6.26 -4.46
N CYS A 48 -5.22 -6.41 -5.61
CA CYS A 48 -5.70 -5.82 -6.85
C CYS A 48 -7.08 -6.35 -7.25
N GLN A 49 -7.37 -7.60 -6.90
CA GLN A 49 -8.62 -8.26 -7.26
C GLN A 49 -9.71 -8.05 -6.22
N ALA A 50 -9.40 -7.44 -5.10
CA ALA A 50 -10.36 -7.33 -4.00
C ALA A 50 -11.53 -6.44 -4.38
N SER A 51 -12.74 -6.88 -4.03
CA SER A 51 -13.93 -6.07 -4.28
C SER A 51 -13.99 -4.87 -3.36
N SER A 52 -13.32 -4.94 -2.21
CA SER A 52 -13.21 -3.82 -1.28
C SER A 52 -11.77 -3.71 -0.82
N ALA A 53 -11.09 -2.66 -1.26
CA ALA A 53 -9.69 -2.45 -0.91
C ALA A 53 -9.52 -2.26 0.60
N GLY A 54 -10.42 -1.50 1.22
CA GLY A 54 -10.35 -1.26 2.65
C GLY A 54 -10.53 -2.53 3.47
N THR A 55 -11.49 -3.36 3.07
CA THR A 55 -11.74 -4.61 3.77
C THR A 55 -10.56 -5.56 3.62
N PHE A 56 -10.01 -5.65 2.41
CA PHE A 56 -8.84 -6.49 2.17
C PHE A 56 -7.68 -6.02 3.02
N PHE A 57 -7.43 -4.72 3.03
CA PHE A 57 -6.33 -4.16 3.81
C PHE A 57 -6.47 -4.51 5.28
N ASN A 58 -7.65 -4.30 5.84
CA ASN A 58 -7.87 -4.56 7.27
C ASN A 58 -7.73 -6.02 7.63
N GLY A 59 -8.14 -6.92 6.74
CA GLY A 59 -8.14 -8.35 7.04
C GLY A 59 -6.88 -9.09 6.65
N ARG A 60 -6.15 -8.61 5.65
CA ARG A 60 -5.04 -9.37 5.09
C ARG A 60 -3.70 -8.65 5.15
N VAL A 61 -3.66 -7.35 5.32
CA VAL A 61 -2.43 -6.58 5.30
C VAL A 61 -2.12 -5.95 6.65
N ARG A 62 -3.10 -5.29 7.23
CA ARG A 62 -2.93 -4.60 8.51
C ARG A 62 -2.55 -5.60 9.60
N HIS A 63 -1.46 -5.32 10.29
CA HIS A 63 -0.95 -6.16 11.39
C HIS A 63 -0.40 -7.51 10.94
N HIS A 64 -0.36 -7.78 9.64
CA HIS A 64 0.21 -9.02 9.13
C HIS A 64 1.64 -8.85 8.64
N PHE A 65 2.05 -7.62 8.35
CA PHE A 65 3.38 -7.34 7.85
C PHE A 65 3.96 -6.13 8.56
N ARG A 66 5.27 -6.02 8.59
CA ARG A 66 5.94 -4.87 9.17
C ARG A 66 5.61 -3.63 8.36
N CYS A 67 5.21 -2.57 9.05
CA CYS A 67 4.74 -1.37 8.41
C CYS A 67 5.59 -0.18 8.83
N ARG A 68 5.91 0.69 7.86
CA ARG A 68 6.58 1.95 8.12
C ARG A 68 5.95 3.03 7.28
N ARG A 69 6.01 4.26 7.78
CA ARG A 69 5.60 5.39 6.97
C ARG A 69 6.68 5.60 5.91
N ASP A 70 6.24 5.89 4.68
CA ASP A 70 7.18 6.06 3.57
C ASP A 70 8.06 7.27 3.83
N PRO A 71 9.38 7.09 3.96
CA PRO A 71 10.27 8.21 4.24
C PRO A 71 10.37 9.20 3.11
N GLU A 72 10.09 8.82 1.87
CA GLU A 72 10.14 9.73 0.74
C GLU A 72 9.14 10.85 0.88
N ARG A 73 8.04 10.58 1.55
CA ARG A 73 7.01 11.57 1.75
C ARG A 73 7.54 12.81 2.46
N ARG A 74 8.50 12.62 3.36
CA ARG A 74 9.06 13.73 4.09
C ARG A 74 9.91 14.64 3.24
N ARG A 75 10.50 14.09 2.18
CA ARG A 75 11.35 14.89 1.31
C ARG A 75 10.55 15.92 0.55
N PHE A 76 9.28 15.66 0.37
CA PHE A 76 8.42 16.57 -0.37
C PHE A 76 7.57 17.42 0.57
N GLY A 77 7.91 17.40 1.84
CA GLY A 77 7.27 18.24 2.83
C GLY A 77 7.87 19.61 2.86
N PRO A 78 7.65 20.35 3.95
CA PRO A 78 8.13 21.73 4.07
C PRO A 78 9.64 21.85 3.94
N ASP A 79 10.36 20.78 4.15
CA ASP A 79 11.82 20.81 4.07
C ASP A 79 12.33 20.73 2.65
N ALA A 80 11.49 20.38 1.75
CA ALA A 80 11.90 20.22 0.36
C ALA A 80 12.02 21.56 -0.33
#